data_d53e8d0696d3055bc9b41aa983b47acc
#
_entry.id   d53e8d0696d3055bc9b41aa983b47acc
#
_cell.length_a   1.000
_cell.length_b   1.000
_cell.length_c   1.000
_cell.angle_alpha   90.00
_cell.angle_beta   90.00
_cell.angle_gamma   90.00
#
_symmetry.space_group_name_H-M   'P 1'
#
loop_
_entity.id
_entity.type
_entity.pdbx_description
1 polymer ?
#
loop_
_entity_poly.entity_id
_entity_poly.type
_entity_poly.pdbx_seq_one_letter_code
_entity_poly.pdbx_strand_id
1 'polypeptide(L)'
;MESHEAYSQLEKKIKRISNLSDAISLLSWDSQTIMPSGSSDVRAEQIATLSVLKHEEMTSTLIFDLLAKIDTEELTDWQTANVPEIDRIYKNATALTAELVDARYRAQHHCEAVWRMARKDSCFDLVAEPLNQLLEITREIAAVKADKFNMEPYDALLDEYEPGAKAENLDTIFNYLEPKLIKLLENVLEQQKKTEYTVIPFQVTEKKQKKLGLKLMAQQGFNFQTVSYTHLRAHET
;
A
#
# COMPACT_ATOMS: atom_id res chain seq x y z
N MET A 1 14.30 7.26 -32.50
CA MET A 1 15.25 6.16 -32.12
C MET A 1 15.78 6.37 -30.71
N GLU A 2 16.25 7.56 -30.37
CA GLU A 2 16.79 7.86 -29.01
C GLU A 2 15.74 7.71 -27.91
N SER A 3 14.50 8.14 -28.17
CA SER A 3 13.35 8.04 -27.25
C SER A 3 12.99 6.59 -26.92
N HIS A 4 12.90 5.71 -27.93
CA HIS A 4 12.62 4.29 -27.70
C HIS A 4 13.73 3.58 -26.92
N GLU A 5 14.99 3.93 -27.17
CA GLU A 5 16.13 3.36 -26.45
C GLU A 5 16.13 3.84 -24.99
N ALA A 6 15.88 5.13 -24.76
CA ALA A 6 15.75 5.71 -23.42
C ALA A 6 14.60 5.06 -22.64
N TYR A 7 13.43 4.86 -23.26
CA TYR A 7 12.31 4.16 -22.63
C TYR A 7 12.66 2.70 -22.30
N SER A 8 13.31 1.97 -23.22
CA SER A 8 13.73 0.59 -22.97
C SER A 8 14.70 0.47 -21.77
N GLN A 9 15.62 1.42 -21.64
CA GLN A 9 16.53 1.47 -20.48
C GLN A 9 15.78 1.81 -19.20
N LEU A 10 14.84 2.77 -19.25
CA LEU A 10 13.97 3.12 -18.14
C LEU A 10 13.12 1.92 -17.68
N GLU A 11 12.52 1.20 -18.61
CA GLU A 11 11.73 0.00 -18.33
C GLU A 11 12.56 -1.09 -17.63
N LYS A 12 13.80 -1.33 -18.07
CA LYS A 12 14.72 -2.27 -17.40
C LYS A 12 15.03 -1.84 -15.97
N LYS A 13 15.23 -0.54 -15.76
CA LYS A 13 15.49 0.04 -14.42
C LYS A 13 14.28 -0.13 -13.51
N ILE A 14 13.09 0.21 -13.99
CA ILE A 14 11.82 0.05 -13.26
C ILE A 14 11.55 -1.43 -12.95
N LYS A 15 11.81 -2.35 -13.89
CA LYS A 15 11.69 -3.78 -13.65
C LYS A 15 12.59 -4.28 -12.51
N ARG A 16 13.83 -3.77 -12.42
CA ARG A 16 14.73 -4.09 -11.30
C ARG A 16 14.17 -3.60 -9.97
N ILE A 17 13.62 -2.38 -9.94
CA ILE A 17 12.97 -1.80 -8.76
C ILE A 17 11.73 -2.62 -8.36
N SER A 18 10.93 -3.05 -9.35
CA SER A 18 9.79 -3.94 -9.12
C SER A 18 10.21 -5.27 -8.47
N ASN A 19 11.27 -5.90 -8.99
CA ASN A 19 11.77 -7.15 -8.42
C ASN A 19 12.21 -6.99 -6.94
N LEU A 20 12.79 -5.85 -6.56
CA LEU A 20 13.11 -5.55 -5.16
C LEU A 20 11.83 -5.38 -4.33
N SER A 21 10.81 -4.68 -4.88
CA SER A 21 9.49 -4.55 -4.24
C SER A 21 8.82 -5.90 -4.02
N ASP A 22 8.87 -6.79 -4.99
CA ASP A 22 8.30 -8.13 -4.90
C ASP A 22 8.99 -8.97 -3.82
N ALA A 23 10.32 -8.88 -3.72
CA ALA A 23 11.08 -9.54 -2.66
C ALA A 23 10.71 -9.00 -1.27
N ILE A 24 10.59 -7.67 -1.11
CA ILE A 24 10.12 -7.03 0.13
C ILE A 24 8.71 -7.49 0.48
N SER A 25 7.81 -7.55 -0.50
CA SER A 25 6.43 -7.99 -0.31
C SER A 25 6.34 -9.44 0.15
N LEU A 26 7.18 -10.33 -0.42
CA LEU A 26 7.25 -11.72 0.00
C LEU A 26 7.77 -11.87 1.43
N LEU A 27 8.81 -11.12 1.81
CA LEU A 27 9.34 -11.12 3.17
C LEU A 27 8.33 -10.56 4.18
N SER A 28 7.60 -9.51 3.78
CA SER A 28 6.53 -8.93 4.61
C SER A 28 5.36 -9.90 4.80
N TRP A 29 4.95 -10.58 3.73
CA TRP A 29 3.93 -11.61 3.81
C TRP A 29 4.34 -12.76 4.75
N ASP A 30 5.58 -13.25 4.64
CA ASP A 30 6.11 -14.28 5.53
C ASP A 30 6.10 -13.84 6.99
N SER A 31 6.48 -12.59 7.26
CA SER A 31 6.45 -12.00 8.61
C SER A 31 5.07 -12.00 9.25
N GLN A 32 4.03 -11.87 8.43
CA GLN A 32 2.65 -11.80 8.90
C GLN A 32 1.96 -13.17 8.97
N THR A 33 2.53 -14.21 8.38
CA THR A 33 1.85 -15.51 8.21
C THR A 33 2.55 -16.67 8.90
N ILE A 34 3.76 -17.01 8.51
CA ILE A 34 4.43 -18.25 8.91
C ILE A 34 5.76 -18.05 9.64
N MET A 35 6.29 -16.83 9.67
CA MET A 35 7.58 -16.54 10.31
C MET A 35 7.53 -16.83 11.83
N PRO A 36 8.50 -17.56 12.40
CA PRO A 36 8.64 -17.68 13.85
C PRO A 36 8.89 -16.32 14.52
N SER A 37 8.26 -16.08 15.67
CA SER A 37 8.37 -14.80 16.40
C SER A 37 9.81 -14.41 16.77
N GLY A 38 10.69 -15.38 17.00
CA GLY A 38 12.11 -15.14 17.29
C GLY A 38 12.94 -14.63 16.11
N SER A 39 12.38 -14.57 14.90
CA SER A 39 13.07 -14.11 13.69
C SER A 39 12.76 -12.65 13.33
N SER A 40 11.98 -11.95 14.16
CA SER A 40 11.48 -10.60 13.85
C SER A 40 12.58 -9.60 13.55
N ASP A 41 13.65 -9.57 14.37
CA ASP A 41 14.74 -8.58 14.21
C ASP A 41 15.52 -8.81 12.92
N VAL A 42 15.86 -10.07 12.62
CA VAL A 42 16.60 -10.42 11.39
C VAL A 42 15.75 -10.08 10.15
N ARG A 43 14.44 -10.35 10.20
CA ARG A 43 13.52 -10.02 9.11
C ARG A 43 13.37 -8.53 8.90
N ALA A 44 13.29 -7.74 9.97
CA ALA A 44 13.26 -6.29 9.92
C ALA A 44 14.51 -5.74 9.22
N GLU A 45 15.70 -6.27 9.56
CA GLU A 45 16.96 -5.87 8.94
C GLU A 45 17.02 -6.23 7.43
N GLN A 46 16.53 -7.42 7.05
CA GLN A 46 16.43 -7.82 5.64
C GLN A 46 15.54 -6.89 4.83
N ILE A 47 14.35 -6.58 5.35
CA ILE A 47 13.40 -5.67 4.70
C ILE A 47 13.97 -4.25 4.62
N ALA A 48 14.61 -3.75 5.68
CA ALA A 48 15.24 -2.44 5.69
C ALA A 48 16.34 -2.34 4.63
N THR A 49 17.24 -3.33 4.55
CA THR A 49 18.32 -3.38 3.55
C THR A 49 17.78 -3.33 2.12
N LEU A 50 16.77 -4.16 1.80
CA LEU A 50 16.16 -4.17 0.47
C LEU A 50 15.42 -2.86 0.16
N SER A 51 14.80 -2.23 1.18
CA SER A 51 14.11 -0.96 1.03
C SER A 51 15.08 0.19 0.74
N VAL A 52 16.25 0.20 1.37
CA VAL A 52 17.32 1.15 1.06
C VAL A 52 17.81 0.96 -0.38
N LEU A 53 18.15 -0.28 -0.77
CA LEU A 53 18.57 -0.59 -2.15
C LEU A 53 17.50 -0.17 -3.19
N LYS A 54 16.22 -0.43 -2.91
CA LYS A 54 15.12 0.01 -3.77
C LYS A 54 15.06 1.53 -3.87
N HIS A 55 15.25 2.22 -2.75
CA HIS A 55 15.23 3.69 -2.72
C HIS A 55 16.40 4.27 -3.52
N GLU A 56 17.61 3.77 -3.34
CA GLU A 56 18.81 4.18 -4.11
C GLU A 56 18.61 3.96 -5.62
N GLU A 57 18.05 2.81 -5.99
CA GLU A 57 17.73 2.53 -7.40
C GLU A 57 16.69 3.50 -7.97
N MET A 58 15.65 3.84 -7.19
CA MET A 58 14.58 4.75 -7.60
C MET A 58 15.05 6.21 -7.65
N THR A 59 15.93 6.64 -6.77
CA THR A 59 16.44 8.02 -6.71
C THR A 59 17.67 8.26 -7.60
N SER A 60 18.07 7.27 -8.37
CA SER A 60 19.21 7.34 -9.29
C SER A 60 19.02 8.46 -10.33
N THR A 61 20.05 9.29 -10.53
CA THR A 61 20.06 10.34 -11.56
C THR A 61 19.82 9.79 -12.97
N LEU A 62 20.13 8.53 -13.21
CA LEU A 62 19.85 7.86 -14.48
C LEU A 62 18.36 7.88 -14.84
N ILE A 63 17.45 7.76 -13.86
CA ILE A 63 16.01 7.83 -14.14
C ILE A 63 15.65 9.24 -14.63
N PHE A 64 16.16 10.27 -13.98
CA PHE A 64 15.94 11.66 -14.40
C PHE A 64 16.46 11.90 -15.83
N ASP A 65 17.70 11.46 -16.13
CA ASP A 65 18.34 11.63 -17.43
C ASP A 65 17.57 10.88 -18.55
N LEU A 66 17.03 9.70 -18.23
CA LEU A 66 16.23 8.92 -19.18
C LEU A 66 14.87 9.57 -19.42
N LEU A 67 14.18 10.03 -18.38
CA LEU A 67 12.89 10.73 -18.52
C LEU A 67 13.03 12.00 -19.36
N ALA A 68 14.13 12.74 -19.22
CA ALA A 68 14.40 13.97 -20.00
C ALA A 68 14.64 13.71 -21.49
N LYS A 69 15.00 12.46 -21.89
CA LYS A 69 15.25 12.09 -23.30
C LYS A 69 14.04 11.50 -24.00
N ILE A 70 12.97 11.22 -23.27
CA ILE A 70 11.79 10.56 -23.80
C ILE A 70 10.85 11.60 -24.42
N ASP A 71 10.62 11.47 -25.72
CA ASP A 71 9.52 12.14 -26.42
C ASP A 71 8.32 11.17 -26.46
N THR A 72 7.24 11.55 -25.80
CA THR A 72 6.05 10.72 -25.70
C THR A 72 5.29 10.55 -27.02
N GLU A 73 5.50 11.44 -28.00
CA GLU A 73 4.88 11.31 -29.32
C GLU A 73 5.42 10.12 -30.12
N GLU A 74 6.64 9.67 -29.81
CA GLU A 74 7.26 8.48 -30.43
C GLU A 74 6.85 7.15 -29.78
N LEU A 75 6.08 7.18 -28.67
CA LEU A 75 5.76 6.01 -27.85
C LEU A 75 4.36 5.43 -28.15
N THR A 76 4.15 4.18 -27.76
CA THR A 76 2.81 3.59 -27.73
C THR A 76 1.97 4.18 -26.59
N ASP A 77 0.64 4.07 -26.66
CA ASP A 77 -0.29 4.61 -25.64
C ASP A 77 0.07 4.15 -24.21
N TRP A 78 0.42 2.86 -24.04
CA TRP A 78 0.86 2.33 -22.74
C TRP A 78 2.17 2.94 -22.24
N GLN A 79 3.13 3.10 -23.13
CA GLN A 79 4.42 3.70 -22.79
C GLN A 79 4.25 5.18 -22.44
N THR A 80 3.43 5.89 -23.21
CA THR A 80 3.08 7.29 -22.95
C THR A 80 2.43 7.45 -21.57
N ALA A 81 1.50 6.55 -21.21
CA ALA A 81 0.86 6.58 -19.89
C ALA A 81 1.83 6.25 -18.74
N ASN A 82 2.83 5.41 -18.95
CA ASN A 82 3.81 5.05 -17.93
C ASN A 82 4.78 6.19 -17.60
N VAL A 83 5.13 7.05 -18.55
CA VAL A 83 6.15 8.09 -18.35
C VAL A 83 5.78 9.06 -17.22
N PRO A 84 4.59 9.69 -17.20
CA PRO A 84 4.21 10.60 -16.12
C PRO A 84 4.09 9.88 -14.77
N GLU A 85 3.69 8.61 -14.75
CA GLU A 85 3.60 7.84 -13.51
C GLU A 85 5.01 7.53 -12.94
N ILE A 86 5.95 7.16 -13.79
CA ILE A 86 7.35 6.96 -13.38
C ILE A 86 7.96 8.26 -12.87
N ASP A 87 7.72 9.39 -13.54
CA ASP A 87 8.17 10.71 -13.11
C ASP A 87 7.58 11.09 -11.75
N ARG A 88 6.29 10.85 -11.54
CA ARG A 88 5.63 11.07 -10.26
C ARG A 88 6.25 10.24 -9.14
N ILE A 89 6.47 8.95 -9.36
CA ILE A 89 7.09 8.04 -8.38
C ILE A 89 8.54 8.48 -8.09
N TYR A 90 9.31 8.84 -9.12
CA TYR A 90 10.67 9.36 -8.97
C TYR A 90 10.70 10.66 -8.13
N LYS A 91 9.84 11.61 -8.44
CA LYS A 91 9.72 12.87 -7.68
C LYS A 91 9.36 12.63 -6.23
N ASN A 92 8.41 11.74 -5.97
CA ASN A 92 8.02 11.34 -4.62
C ASN A 92 9.18 10.68 -3.86
N ALA A 93 9.92 9.78 -4.49
CA ALA A 93 11.07 9.11 -3.88
C ALA A 93 12.22 10.09 -3.58
N THR A 94 12.51 11.03 -4.50
CA THR A 94 13.56 12.05 -4.32
C THR A 94 13.16 13.19 -3.39
N ALA A 95 11.91 13.24 -2.92
CA ALA A 95 11.48 14.20 -1.92
C ALA A 95 12.03 13.86 -0.53
N LEU A 96 12.25 12.58 -0.24
CA LEU A 96 12.62 12.10 1.08
C LEU A 96 14.11 11.75 1.13
N THR A 97 14.75 12.04 2.27
CA THR A 97 16.11 11.57 2.54
C THR A 97 16.09 10.10 2.95
N ALA A 98 17.25 9.41 2.79
CA ALA A 98 17.39 8.02 3.20
C ALA A 98 17.15 7.83 4.71
N GLU A 99 17.59 8.81 5.52
CA GLU A 99 17.40 8.81 6.98
C GLU A 99 15.92 8.87 7.35
N LEU A 100 15.14 9.71 6.67
CA LEU A 100 13.70 9.83 6.95
C LEU A 100 12.92 8.58 6.50
N VAL A 101 13.35 7.97 5.41
CA VAL A 101 12.80 6.68 4.94
C VAL A 101 13.10 5.58 5.95
N ASP A 102 14.34 5.45 6.44
CA ASP A 102 14.71 4.47 7.47
C ASP A 102 13.95 4.69 8.78
N ALA A 103 13.86 5.95 9.25
CA ALA A 103 13.13 6.31 10.45
C ALA A 103 11.65 5.91 10.36
N ARG A 104 10.99 6.14 9.22
CA ARG A 104 9.60 5.72 8.97
C ARG A 104 9.45 4.21 9.10
N TYR A 105 10.31 3.44 8.42
CA TYR A 105 10.22 1.97 8.45
C TYR A 105 10.42 1.40 9.85
N ARG A 106 11.40 1.91 10.60
CA ARG A 106 11.66 1.46 11.99
C ARG A 106 10.48 1.78 12.90
N ALA A 107 9.98 3.01 12.85
CA ALA A 107 8.83 3.43 13.66
C ALA A 107 7.57 2.63 13.32
N GLN A 108 7.30 2.40 12.04
CA GLN A 108 6.15 1.60 11.58
C GLN A 108 6.25 0.16 12.08
N HIS A 109 7.41 -0.48 11.91
CA HIS A 109 7.61 -1.87 12.33
C HIS A 109 7.52 -2.03 13.85
N HIS A 110 8.10 -1.08 14.60
CA HIS A 110 8.02 -1.07 16.05
C HIS A 110 6.57 -0.87 16.53
N CYS A 111 5.88 0.12 15.98
CA CYS A 111 4.48 0.38 16.30
C CYS A 111 3.58 -0.83 16.01
N GLU A 112 3.76 -1.49 14.87
CA GLU A 112 3.00 -2.69 14.50
C GLU A 112 3.28 -3.86 15.44
N ALA A 113 4.52 -4.09 15.84
CA ALA A 113 4.89 -5.15 16.78
C ALA A 113 4.23 -4.94 18.15
N VAL A 114 4.27 -3.70 18.66
CA VAL A 114 3.62 -3.34 19.93
C VAL A 114 2.10 -3.42 19.81
N TRP A 115 1.53 -2.95 18.69
CA TRP A 115 0.09 -3.01 18.44
C TRP A 115 -0.46 -4.44 18.49
N ARG A 116 0.25 -5.43 17.95
CA ARG A 116 -0.17 -6.85 18.02
C ARG A 116 -0.33 -7.33 19.46
N MET A 117 0.57 -6.94 20.35
CA MET A 117 0.47 -7.25 21.79
C MET A 117 -0.66 -6.47 22.45
N ALA A 118 -0.69 -5.15 22.24
CA ALA A 118 -1.69 -4.25 22.80
C ALA A 118 -3.12 -4.66 22.42
N ARG A 119 -3.33 -5.07 21.16
CA ARG A 119 -4.63 -5.56 20.67
C ARG A 119 -5.05 -6.85 21.39
N LYS A 120 -4.12 -7.78 21.59
CA LYS A 120 -4.40 -9.05 22.31
C LYS A 120 -4.83 -8.79 23.72
N ASP A 121 -4.20 -7.82 24.38
CA ASP A 121 -4.44 -7.46 25.78
C ASP A 121 -5.55 -6.41 25.94
N SER A 122 -6.12 -5.92 24.81
CA SER A 122 -7.10 -4.80 24.77
C SER A 122 -6.60 -3.56 25.54
N CYS A 123 -5.30 -3.25 25.42
CA CYS A 123 -4.63 -2.17 26.15
C CYS A 123 -4.04 -1.15 25.16
N PHE A 124 -4.78 -0.05 24.90
CA PHE A 124 -4.35 1.02 24.00
C PHE A 124 -3.10 1.76 24.50
N ASP A 125 -2.95 1.92 25.81
CA ASP A 125 -1.85 2.67 26.41
C ASP A 125 -0.46 2.14 26.00
N LEU A 126 -0.36 0.84 25.72
CA LEU A 126 0.88 0.22 25.26
C LEU A 126 1.30 0.72 23.87
N VAL A 127 0.35 1.00 22.98
CA VAL A 127 0.64 1.41 21.61
C VAL A 127 0.65 2.93 21.43
N ALA A 128 0.14 3.68 22.40
CA ALA A 128 -0.03 5.13 22.30
C ALA A 128 1.28 5.86 21.96
N GLU A 129 2.36 5.56 22.68
CA GLU A 129 3.66 6.21 22.46
C GLU A 129 4.31 5.81 21.13
N PRO A 130 4.44 4.52 20.74
CA PRO A 130 4.92 4.14 19.41
C PRO A 130 4.08 4.73 18.27
N LEU A 131 2.76 4.84 18.44
CA LEU A 131 1.89 5.45 17.44
C LEU A 131 2.15 6.95 17.31
N ASN A 132 2.37 7.65 18.43
CA ASN A 132 2.70 9.07 18.40
C ASN A 132 4.02 9.33 17.68
N GLN A 133 5.06 8.53 17.95
CA GLN A 133 6.34 8.62 17.24
C GLN A 133 6.18 8.40 15.73
N LEU A 134 5.38 7.41 15.31
CA LEU A 134 5.08 7.18 13.90
C LEU A 134 4.32 8.35 13.27
N LEU A 135 3.38 8.96 14.00
CA LEU A 135 2.63 10.14 13.53
C LEU A 135 3.52 11.37 13.38
N GLU A 136 4.49 11.59 14.28
CA GLU A 136 5.44 12.69 14.16
C GLU A 136 6.30 12.57 12.90
N ILE A 137 6.86 11.38 12.64
CA ILE A 137 7.62 11.11 11.41
C ILE A 137 6.72 11.26 10.17
N THR A 138 5.49 10.79 10.23
CA THR A 138 4.53 10.92 9.12
C THR A 138 4.22 12.39 8.81
N ARG A 139 4.07 13.23 9.83
CA ARG A 139 3.87 14.68 9.68
C ARG A 139 5.10 15.37 9.09
N GLU A 140 6.30 14.96 9.48
CA GLU A 140 7.54 15.46 8.89
C GLU A 140 7.63 15.12 7.40
N ILE A 141 7.33 13.87 7.03
CA ILE A 141 7.26 13.43 5.63
C ILE A 141 6.22 14.24 4.85
N ALA A 142 5.05 14.46 5.42
CA ALA A 142 3.99 15.26 4.82
C ALA A 142 4.45 16.70 4.55
N ALA A 143 5.12 17.32 5.52
CA ALA A 143 5.64 18.68 5.39
C ALA A 143 6.72 18.79 4.29
N VAL A 144 7.68 17.86 4.26
CA VAL A 144 8.74 17.81 3.24
C VAL A 144 8.15 17.66 1.82
N LYS A 145 7.16 16.78 1.65
CA LYS A 145 6.48 16.59 0.37
C LYS A 145 5.62 17.79 -0.01
N ALA A 146 4.89 18.36 0.95
CA ALA A 146 4.06 19.54 0.75
C ALA A 146 4.87 20.72 0.24
N ASP A 147 6.02 21.00 0.86
CA ASP A 147 6.95 22.06 0.44
C ASP A 147 7.47 21.79 -0.98
N LYS A 148 7.94 20.56 -1.24
CA LYS A 148 8.52 20.20 -2.56
C LYS A 148 7.51 20.27 -3.71
N PHE A 149 6.25 19.89 -3.47
CA PHE A 149 5.22 19.79 -4.50
C PHE A 149 4.22 20.97 -4.48
N ASN A 150 4.39 21.92 -3.56
CA ASN A 150 3.46 23.03 -3.35
C ASN A 150 2.02 22.54 -3.15
N MET A 151 1.84 21.62 -2.21
CA MET A 151 0.57 20.97 -1.84
C MET A 151 0.30 21.18 -0.35
N GLU A 152 -0.96 20.94 0.06
CA GLU A 152 -1.25 20.80 1.48
C GLU A 152 -0.64 19.49 2.03
N PRO A 153 -0.17 19.45 3.29
CA PRO A 153 0.49 18.27 3.84
C PRO A 153 -0.34 16.98 3.77
N TYR A 154 -1.64 17.09 3.99
CA TYR A 154 -2.53 15.93 3.89
C TYR A 154 -2.71 15.46 2.45
N ASP A 155 -2.84 16.38 1.49
CA ASP A 155 -2.94 16.06 0.06
C ASP A 155 -1.64 15.39 -0.44
N ALA A 156 -0.48 15.81 0.07
CA ALA A 156 0.80 15.21 -0.26
C ALA A 156 0.93 13.73 0.21
N LEU A 157 0.25 13.36 1.30
CA LEU A 157 0.12 11.96 1.72
C LEU A 157 -0.93 11.21 0.90
N LEU A 158 -2.02 11.89 0.56
CA LEU A 158 -3.12 11.32 -0.22
C LEU A 158 -2.68 10.94 -1.64
N ASP A 159 -1.80 11.73 -2.25
CA ASP A 159 -1.22 11.49 -3.58
C ASP A 159 -0.49 10.13 -3.70
N GLU A 160 0.00 9.56 -2.59
CA GLU A 160 0.60 8.21 -2.59
C GLU A 160 -0.42 7.12 -2.95
N TYR A 161 -1.69 7.33 -2.64
CA TYR A 161 -2.79 6.36 -2.81
C TYR A 161 -3.65 6.68 -4.03
N GLU A 162 -3.95 7.95 -4.23
CA GLU A 162 -4.77 8.43 -5.33
C GLU A 162 -4.12 9.67 -5.95
N PRO A 163 -3.35 9.51 -7.04
CA PRO A 163 -2.61 10.59 -7.67
C PRO A 163 -3.48 11.79 -8.03
N GLY A 164 -3.10 12.97 -7.53
CA GLY A 164 -3.81 14.23 -7.75
C GLY A 164 -5.07 14.43 -6.91
N ALA A 165 -5.40 13.49 -6.02
CA ALA A 165 -6.54 13.67 -5.10
C ALA A 165 -6.27 14.81 -4.12
N LYS A 166 -7.33 15.57 -3.81
CA LYS A 166 -7.32 16.68 -2.85
C LYS A 166 -8.43 16.49 -1.83
N ALA A 167 -8.13 16.80 -0.57
CA ALA A 167 -9.10 16.75 0.52
C ALA A 167 -10.35 17.59 0.21
N GLU A 168 -10.19 18.77 -0.37
CA GLU A 168 -11.31 19.64 -0.75
C GLU A 168 -12.30 18.97 -1.72
N ASN A 169 -11.77 18.19 -2.69
CA ASN A 169 -12.62 17.45 -3.63
C ASN A 169 -13.36 16.30 -2.92
N LEU A 170 -12.67 15.61 -1.99
CA LEU A 170 -13.28 14.55 -1.18
C LEU A 170 -14.36 15.10 -0.27
N ASP A 171 -14.15 16.25 0.36
CA ASP A 171 -15.16 16.92 1.18
C ASP A 171 -16.43 17.21 0.36
N THR A 172 -16.28 17.67 -0.86
CA THR A 172 -17.41 17.90 -1.78
C THR A 172 -18.18 16.61 -2.04
N ILE A 173 -17.49 15.51 -2.29
CA ILE A 173 -18.10 14.19 -2.53
C ILE A 173 -18.78 13.68 -1.26
N PHE A 174 -18.13 13.77 -0.11
CA PHE A 174 -18.66 13.28 1.17
C PHE A 174 -19.88 14.08 1.62
N ASN A 175 -19.85 15.40 1.50
CA ASN A 175 -21.00 16.27 1.79
C ASN A 175 -22.22 15.93 0.91
N TYR A 176 -21.98 15.48 -0.33
CA TYR A 176 -23.07 15.00 -1.20
C TYR A 176 -23.57 13.61 -0.82
N LEU A 177 -22.67 12.72 -0.41
CA LEU A 177 -22.99 11.31 -0.10
C LEU A 177 -23.66 11.14 1.26
N GLU A 178 -23.17 11.84 2.28
CA GLU A 178 -23.59 11.64 3.68
C GLU A 178 -25.12 11.65 3.86
N PRO A 179 -25.87 12.68 3.46
CA PRO A 179 -27.32 12.71 3.68
C PRO A 179 -28.06 11.60 2.90
N LYS A 180 -27.49 11.15 1.77
CA LYS A 180 -28.09 10.09 0.96
C LYS A 180 -27.83 8.71 1.57
N LEU A 181 -26.63 8.49 2.11
CA LEU A 181 -26.27 7.24 2.77
C LEU A 181 -27.06 7.04 4.06
N ILE A 182 -27.25 8.11 4.84
CA ILE A 182 -28.08 8.06 6.06
C ILE A 182 -29.50 7.61 5.70
N LYS A 183 -30.11 8.27 4.71
CA LYS A 183 -31.47 7.93 4.26
C LYS A 183 -31.56 6.51 3.67
N LEU A 184 -30.53 6.09 2.91
CA LEU A 184 -30.46 4.73 2.38
C LEU A 184 -30.36 3.70 3.50
N LEU A 185 -29.52 3.96 4.50
CA LEU A 185 -29.37 3.09 5.67
C LEU A 185 -30.68 2.92 6.43
N GLU A 186 -31.42 4.03 6.69
CA GLU A 186 -32.74 3.99 7.33
C GLU A 186 -33.70 3.09 6.55
N ASN A 187 -33.79 3.28 5.22
CA ASN A 187 -34.63 2.47 4.35
C ASN A 187 -34.27 0.99 4.36
N VAL A 188 -32.94 0.69 4.31
CA VAL A 188 -32.44 -0.69 4.38
C VAL A 188 -32.81 -1.34 5.71
N LEU A 189 -32.59 -0.64 6.83
CA LEU A 189 -32.93 -1.16 8.16
C LEU A 189 -34.44 -1.39 8.33
N GLU A 190 -35.29 -0.51 7.78
CA GLU A 190 -36.75 -0.72 7.76
C GLU A 190 -37.16 -1.94 6.94
N GLN A 191 -36.55 -2.14 5.76
CA GLN A 191 -36.83 -3.32 4.95
C GLN A 191 -36.33 -4.60 5.64
N GLN A 192 -35.16 -4.56 6.27
CA GLN A 192 -34.61 -5.68 7.04
C GLN A 192 -35.55 -6.09 8.19
N LYS A 193 -36.16 -5.14 8.89
CA LYS A 193 -37.13 -5.44 9.95
C LYS A 193 -38.39 -6.19 9.42
N LYS A 194 -38.74 -6.00 8.15
CA LYS A 194 -39.89 -6.65 7.50
C LYS A 194 -39.57 -8.03 6.92
N THR A 195 -38.29 -8.36 6.83
CA THR A 195 -37.79 -9.62 6.21
C THR A 195 -37.44 -10.62 7.31
N GLU A 196 -38.08 -11.79 7.30
CA GLU A 196 -37.70 -12.89 8.14
C GLU A 196 -36.37 -13.47 7.61
N TYR A 197 -35.30 -13.35 8.39
CA TYR A 197 -34.01 -13.95 8.06
C TYR A 197 -33.96 -15.37 8.58
N THR A 198 -33.76 -16.30 7.68
CA THR A 198 -33.35 -17.64 8.07
C THR A 198 -31.87 -17.58 8.46
N VAL A 199 -31.59 -17.53 9.76
CA VAL A 199 -30.23 -17.69 10.26
C VAL A 199 -29.78 -19.11 9.90
N ILE A 200 -28.69 -19.20 9.14
CA ILE A 200 -28.08 -20.51 8.85
C ILE A 200 -27.52 -21.06 10.16
N PRO A 201 -28.12 -22.10 10.78
CA PRO A 201 -27.81 -22.53 12.15
C PRO A 201 -26.58 -23.41 12.25
N PHE A 202 -25.68 -23.40 11.26
CA PHE A 202 -24.50 -24.23 11.26
C PHE A 202 -23.21 -23.42 11.10
N GLN A 203 -22.23 -23.80 11.86
CA GLN A 203 -20.88 -23.28 11.69
C GLN A 203 -20.20 -23.98 10.52
N VAL A 204 -19.70 -23.19 9.57
CA VAL A 204 -18.91 -23.73 8.47
C VAL A 204 -17.47 -23.88 8.95
N THR A 205 -16.96 -25.11 8.96
CA THR A 205 -15.59 -25.36 9.37
C THR A 205 -14.60 -24.69 8.43
N GLU A 206 -13.45 -24.25 8.94
CA GLU A 206 -12.37 -23.62 8.17
C GLU A 206 -12.01 -24.45 6.90
N LYS A 207 -11.93 -25.77 7.04
CA LYS A 207 -11.69 -26.67 5.89
C LYS A 207 -12.75 -26.53 4.78
N LYS A 208 -14.02 -26.36 5.14
CA LYS A 208 -15.10 -26.16 4.15
C LYS A 208 -15.04 -24.78 3.54
N GLN A 209 -14.73 -23.75 4.33
CA GLN A 209 -14.56 -22.36 3.84
C GLN A 209 -13.38 -22.30 2.86
N LYS A 210 -12.23 -22.87 3.20
CA LYS A 210 -11.07 -22.97 2.30
C LYS A 210 -11.41 -23.69 0.99
N LYS A 211 -12.14 -24.81 1.07
CA LYS A 211 -12.57 -25.54 -0.13
C LYS A 211 -13.49 -24.69 -1.03
N LEU A 212 -14.40 -23.93 -0.43
CA LEU A 212 -15.28 -23.01 -1.16
C LEU A 212 -14.46 -21.88 -1.80
N GLY A 213 -13.56 -21.25 -1.05
CA GLY A 213 -12.67 -20.19 -1.55
C GLY A 213 -11.86 -20.65 -2.77
N LEU A 214 -11.20 -21.80 -2.68
CA LEU A 214 -10.45 -22.39 -3.80
C LEU A 214 -11.34 -22.62 -5.04
N LYS A 215 -12.57 -23.11 -4.83
CA LYS A 215 -13.52 -23.31 -5.94
C LYS A 215 -13.92 -22.00 -6.61
N LEU A 216 -14.23 -20.96 -5.83
CA LEU A 216 -14.61 -19.65 -6.35
C LEU A 216 -13.45 -19.00 -7.12
N MET A 217 -12.24 -19.05 -6.55
CA MET A 217 -11.05 -18.52 -7.21
C MET A 217 -10.74 -19.25 -8.53
N ALA A 218 -10.86 -20.58 -8.56
CA ALA A 218 -10.70 -21.34 -9.79
C ALA A 218 -11.73 -20.94 -10.86
N GLN A 219 -13.00 -20.67 -10.48
CA GLN A 219 -14.03 -20.19 -11.40
C GLN A 219 -13.73 -18.79 -11.96
N GLN A 220 -13.01 -17.96 -11.21
CA GLN A 220 -12.53 -16.64 -11.64
C GLN A 220 -11.24 -16.70 -12.49
N GLY A 221 -10.75 -17.89 -12.82
CA GLY A 221 -9.56 -18.07 -13.64
C GLY A 221 -8.23 -18.00 -12.86
N PHE A 222 -8.27 -18.14 -11.53
CA PHE A 222 -7.06 -18.12 -10.71
C PHE A 222 -6.18 -19.34 -10.99
N ASN A 223 -4.91 -19.11 -11.35
CA ASN A 223 -3.96 -20.18 -11.61
C ASN A 223 -3.13 -20.50 -10.36
N PHE A 224 -3.52 -21.53 -9.63
CA PHE A 224 -2.83 -21.96 -8.42
C PHE A 224 -1.44 -22.57 -8.65
N GLN A 225 -0.99 -22.75 -9.89
CA GLN A 225 0.39 -23.14 -10.17
C GLN A 225 1.35 -21.97 -10.12
N THR A 226 0.84 -20.76 -10.28
CA THR A 226 1.64 -19.53 -10.31
C THR A 226 1.40 -18.61 -9.11
N VAL A 227 0.32 -18.84 -8.35
CA VAL A 227 -0.09 -18.00 -7.22
C VAL A 227 -0.42 -18.87 -6.01
N SER A 228 0.04 -18.46 -4.83
CA SER A 228 -0.33 -19.11 -3.56
C SER A 228 -1.59 -18.48 -2.97
N TYR A 229 -2.35 -19.29 -2.22
CA TYR A 229 -3.54 -18.87 -1.49
C TYR A 229 -3.34 -19.11 0.00
N THR A 230 -3.42 -18.03 0.78
CA THR A 230 -3.49 -18.10 2.25
C THR A 230 -4.88 -17.69 2.72
N HIS A 231 -5.47 -18.54 3.58
CA HIS A 231 -6.74 -18.22 4.22
C HIS A 231 -6.46 -17.47 5.52
N LEU A 232 -6.68 -16.16 5.52
CA LEU A 232 -6.65 -15.33 6.73
C LEU A 232 -8.00 -15.46 7.45
N ARG A 233 -7.97 -15.62 8.77
CA ARG A 233 -9.19 -15.58 9.58
C ARG A 233 -9.66 -14.13 9.68
N ALA A 234 -10.98 -13.92 9.71
CA ALA A 234 -11.60 -12.59 9.82
C ALA A 234 -11.18 -11.75 11.05
N HIS A 235 -10.43 -12.35 11.99
CA HIS A 235 -9.90 -11.70 13.19
C HIS A 235 -8.41 -11.35 13.10
N GLU A 236 -7.76 -11.63 11.97
CA GLU A 236 -6.33 -11.40 11.74
C GLU A 236 -6.07 -10.18 10.83
N THR A 237 -7.13 -9.50 10.39
CA THR A 237 -7.09 -8.26 9.60
C THR A 237 -7.56 -7.08 10.43
#